data_37a64070a4ae669847f06be13312a076
#
_entry.id   37a64070a4ae669847f06be13312a076
#
_cell.length_a   1.000
_cell.length_b   1.000
_cell.length_c   1.000
_cell.angle_alpha   90.00
_cell.angle_beta   90.00
_cell.angle_gamma   90.00
#
_symmetry.space_group_name_H-M   'P 1'
#
loop_
_entity.id
_entity.type
_entity.pdbx_description
1 polymer ?
#
loop_
_entity_poly.entity_id
_entity_poly.type
_entity_poly.pdbx_seq_one_letter_code
_entity_poly.pdbx_strand_id
1 'polypeptide(L)'
;IIDFEEPKGVIVSVGGQIPNNLALRLQHQNVPILGTSPLSIDRAEDRHKFSSMLDNLGINQPKWQELSSMDDIHTFAKEVGFPLLIRPSYVLSGAAMNVVSNITELNHFLKLAANVSKKHPVVVSEFIEQAKEIEFDAVADHGEVIAYAISEHIEFAGVHSGDATLVFPPQKVYFETIRRIKRISKQIAQELQITGPFNIQFLARDNFVKVIECNLRASRSFPFVSKVLNQNFIEMATQIMLGIHVEKPSKTLFDIDHIGIKASQFSFSRLTKADPVLGVDMASTGEVGCIGMGYYET
;
A
#
# COMPACT_ATOMS: atom_id res chain seq x y z
N ILE A 1 12.85 -17.90 20.78
CA ILE A 1 13.94 -17.05 20.22
C ILE A 1 14.08 -15.81 21.08
N ILE A 2 13.01 -15.00 21.30
CA ILE A 2 13.07 -13.74 22.08
C ILE A 2 13.61 -14.00 23.49
N ASP A 3 13.08 -15.01 24.20
CA ASP A 3 13.53 -15.40 25.55
C ASP A 3 14.97 -15.93 25.57
N PHE A 4 15.49 -16.36 24.42
CA PHE A 4 16.85 -16.89 24.29
C PHE A 4 17.87 -15.81 23.92
N GLU A 5 17.50 -14.93 22.99
CA GLU A 5 18.40 -13.87 22.46
C GLU A 5 18.33 -12.58 23.27
N GLU A 6 17.29 -12.41 24.10
CA GLU A 6 17.05 -11.21 24.91
C GLU A 6 17.27 -9.89 24.15
N PRO A 7 16.66 -9.71 22.95
CA PRO A 7 16.88 -8.52 22.13
C PRO A 7 16.32 -7.27 22.83
N LYS A 8 16.90 -6.11 22.56
CA LYS A 8 16.38 -4.81 23.05
C LYS A 8 14.99 -4.48 22.49
N GLY A 9 14.62 -5.07 21.38
CA GLY A 9 13.31 -4.89 20.74
C GLY A 9 13.26 -5.60 19.39
N VAL A 10 12.07 -5.57 18.79
CA VAL A 10 11.79 -6.26 17.51
C VAL A 10 11.33 -5.24 16.47
N ILE A 11 11.92 -5.26 15.29
CA ILE A 11 11.48 -4.51 14.11
C ILE A 11 10.52 -5.40 13.32
N VAL A 12 9.25 -4.97 13.19
CA VAL A 12 8.18 -5.71 12.49
C VAL A 12 7.88 -5.14 11.10
N SER A 13 8.45 -3.99 10.76
CA SER A 13 8.19 -3.26 9.52
C SER A 13 9.02 -3.74 8.31
N VAL A 14 9.69 -4.89 8.43
CA VAL A 14 10.49 -5.52 7.37
C VAL A 14 10.09 -6.99 7.24
N GLY A 15 10.09 -7.52 6.03
CA GLY A 15 9.68 -8.91 5.76
C GLY A 15 8.21 -9.07 5.33
N GLY A 16 7.56 -7.97 4.93
CA GLY A 16 6.19 -7.96 4.41
C GLY A 16 5.12 -7.93 5.50
N GLN A 17 3.94 -8.45 5.19
CA GLN A 17 2.75 -8.35 6.04
C GLN A 17 2.81 -9.26 7.28
N ILE A 18 3.44 -10.41 7.18
CA ILE A 18 3.43 -11.41 8.27
C ILE A 18 4.07 -10.87 9.56
N PRO A 19 5.30 -10.32 9.55
CA PRO A 19 5.85 -9.72 10.77
C PRO A 19 5.03 -8.52 11.26
N ASN A 20 4.48 -7.71 10.37
CA ASN A 20 3.66 -6.56 10.73
C ASN A 20 2.41 -6.97 11.52
N ASN A 21 1.75 -8.06 11.11
CA ASN A 21 0.58 -8.62 11.79
C ASN A 21 0.90 -9.21 13.18
N LEU A 22 2.16 -9.43 13.52
CA LEU A 22 2.57 -9.88 14.84
C LEU A 22 2.70 -8.75 15.86
N ALA A 23 2.70 -7.49 15.43
CA ALA A 23 3.00 -6.33 16.28
C ALA A 23 2.18 -6.30 17.58
N LEU A 24 0.83 -6.37 17.50
CA LEU A 24 -0.05 -6.39 18.68
C LEU A 24 0.18 -7.62 19.57
N ARG A 25 0.42 -8.79 18.95
CA ARG A 25 0.66 -10.04 19.71
C ARG A 25 1.95 -9.95 20.51
N LEU A 26 3.02 -9.39 19.91
CA LEU A 26 4.28 -9.16 20.59
C LEU A 26 4.14 -8.14 21.71
N GLN A 27 3.39 -7.06 21.48
CA GLN A 27 3.12 -6.06 22.51
C GLN A 27 2.37 -6.65 23.71
N HIS A 28 1.39 -7.53 23.49
CA HIS A 28 0.65 -8.22 24.57
C HIS A 28 1.56 -9.15 25.37
N GLN A 29 2.70 -9.58 24.84
CA GLN A 29 3.74 -10.33 25.53
C GLN A 29 4.83 -9.44 26.13
N ASN A 30 4.59 -8.11 26.18
CA ASN A 30 5.55 -7.10 26.67
C ASN A 30 6.89 -7.08 25.89
N VAL A 31 6.87 -7.49 24.63
CA VAL A 31 8.03 -7.38 23.74
C VAL A 31 8.11 -5.97 23.18
N PRO A 32 9.23 -5.24 23.38
CA PRO A 32 9.39 -3.91 22.82
C PRO A 32 9.39 -3.94 21.29
N ILE A 33 8.55 -3.12 20.67
CA ILE A 33 8.53 -2.92 19.21
C ILE A 33 9.31 -1.64 18.89
N LEU A 34 10.28 -1.76 17.99
CA LEU A 34 11.08 -0.64 17.49
C LEU A 34 10.43 -0.10 16.22
N GLY A 35 10.17 1.22 16.20
CA GLY A 35 9.50 1.89 15.10
C GLY A 35 8.06 2.28 15.45
N THR A 36 7.18 2.24 14.46
CA THR A 36 5.76 2.64 14.62
C THR A 36 5.05 1.77 15.67
N SER A 37 4.21 2.40 16.49
CA SER A 37 3.51 1.71 17.57
C SER A 37 2.59 0.60 17.03
N PRO A 38 2.47 -0.55 17.73
CA PRO A 38 1.53 -1.61 17.35
C PRO A 38 0.08 -1.16 17.22
N LEU A 39 -0.35 -0.18 17.99
CA LEU A 39 -1.70 0.40 17.90
C LEU A 39 -1.90 1.18 16.60
N SER A 40 -0.89 1.92 16.15
CA SER A 40 -0.93 2.63 14.88
C SER A 40 -0.88 1.66 13.70
N ILE A 41 -0.09 0.57 13.82
CA ILE A 41 -0.08 -0.52 12.83
C ILE A 41 -1.47 -1.13 12.70
N ASP A 42 -2.11 -1.48 13.80
CA ASP A 42 -3.47 -2.02 13.82
C ASP A 42 -4.50 -1.05 13.22
N ARG A 43 -4.40 0.27 13.53
CA ARG A 43 -5.26 1.29 12.91
C ARG A 43 -5.10 1.40 11.39
N ALA A 44 -3.90 1.19 10.87
CA ALA A 44 -3.64 1.24 9.45
C ALA A 44 -4.08 -0.04 8.71
N GLU A 45 -3.91 -1.20 9.35
CA GLU A 45 -4.21 -2.51 8.78
C GLU A 45 -5.70 -2.88 8.85
N ASP A 46 -6.39 -2.44 9.90
CA ASP A 46 -7.82 -2.62 10.05
C ASP A 46 -8.58 -1.66 9.14
N ARG A 47 -9.26 -2.20 8.14
CA ARG A 47 -9.95 -1.40 7.13
C ARG A 47 -10.95 -0.41 7.72
N HIS A 48 -11.72 -0.83 8.70
CA HIS A 48 -12.73 0.01 9.34
C HIS A 48 -12.07 1.17 10.10
N LYS A 49 -11.05 0.89 10.91
CA LYS A 49 -10.31 1.90 11.68
C LYS A 49 -9.61 2.89 10.77
N PHE A 50 -8.98 2.39 9.71
CA PHE A 50 -8.29 3.23 8.74
C PHE A 50 -9.26 4.15 7.99
N SER A 51 -10.38 3.60 7.51
CA SER A 51 -11.39 4.39 6.80
C SER A 51 -12.02 5.45 7.69
N SER A 52 -12.36 5.12 8.94
CA SER A 52 -12.86 6.10 9.91
C SER A 52 -11.83 7.21 10.20
N MET A 53 -10.55 6.87 10.26
CA MET A 53 -9.49 7.85 10.41
C MET A 53 -9.42 8.80 9.21
N LEU A 54 -9.50 8.27 7.98
CA LEU A 54 -9.49 9.09 6.76
C LEU A 54 -10.69 10.05 6.72
N ASP A 55 -11.88 9.57 7.09
CA ASP A 55 -13.10 10.39 7.14
C ASP A 55 -12.95 11.53 8.17
N ASN A 56 -12.41 11.23 9.36
CA ASN A 56 -12.14 12.24 10.39
C ASN A 56 -11.12 13.29 9.93
N LEU A 57 -10.16 12.91 9.09
CA LEU A 57 -9.17 13.82 8.51
C LEU A 57 -9.68 14.56 7.26
N GLY A 58 -10.90 14.25 6.80
CA GLY A 58 -11.44 14.80 5.55
C GLY A 58 -10.66 14.35 4.31
N ILE A 59 -10.05 13.18 4.35
CA ILE A 59 -9.26 12.60 3.26
C ILE A 59 -10.16 11.69 2.42
N ASN A 60 -10.21 11.93 1.11
CA ASN A 60 -11.04 11.15 0.20
C ASN A 60 -10.52 9.70 0.05
N GLN A 61 -11.45 8.75 0.05
CA GLN A 61 -11.24 7.33 -0.22
C GLN A 61 -12.34 6.80 -1.14
N PRO A 62 -12.17 5.63 -1.80
CA PRO A 62 -13.29 4.96 -2.47
C PRO A 62 -14.41 4.70 -1.48
N LYS A 63 -15.68 4.89 -1.90
CA LYS A 63 -16.82 4.50 -1.06
C LYS A 63 -16.74 3.02 -0.74
N TRP A 64 -17.12 2.63 0.46
CA TRP A 64 -16.99 1.25 0.92
C TRP A 64 -18.11 0.88 1.89
N GLN A 65 -18.42 -0.40 1.95
CA GLN A 65 -19.41 -0.97 2.86
C GLN A 65 -18.91 -2.34 3.34
N GLU A 66 -19.00 -2.58 4.63
CA GLU A 66 -18.78 -3.89 5.21
C GLU A 66 -20.04 -4.75 5.04
N LEU A 67 -19.88 -6.04 4.73
CA LEU A 67 -20.99 -6.96 4.59
C LEU A 67 -21.61 -7.28 5.96
N SER A 68 -22.71 -6.62 6.26
CA SER A 68 -23.58 -6.90 7.42
C SER A 68 -24.79 -7.73 6.99
N SER A 69 -25.39 -7.39 5.85
CA SER A 69 -26.46 -8.16 5.23
C SER A 69 -26.38 -8.06 3.70
N MET A 70 -27.05 -8.97 2.98
CA MET A 70 -27.15 -8.90 1.52
C MET A 70 -27.94 -7.68 1.06
N ASP A 71 -28.95 -7.26 1.83
CA ASP A 71 -29.79 -6.11 1.49
C ASP A 71 -29.00 -4.80 1.61
N ASP A 72 -28.14 -4.67 2.60
CA ASP A 72 -27.25 -3.51 2.75
C ASP A 72 -26.29 -3.38 1.56
N ILE A 73 -25.71 -4.49 1.14
CA ILE A 73 -24.79 -4.51 -0.02
C ILE A 73 -25.54 -4.20 -1.32
N HIS A 74 -26.76 -4.71 -1.51
CA HIS A 74 -27.57 -4.35 -2.68
C HIS A 74 -27.95 -2.88 -2.68
N THR A 75 -28.21 -2.30 -1.51
CA THR A 75 -28.49 -0.87 -1.37
C THR A 75 -27.25 -0.05 -1.71
N PHE A 76 -26.10 -0.44 -1.19
CA PHE A 76 -24.81 0.18 -1.51
C PHE A 76 -24.51 0.10 -3.02
N ALA A 77 -24.71 -1.08 -3.64
CA ALA A 77 -24.49 -1.27 -5.07
C ALA A 77 -25.41 -0.39 -5.93
N LYS A 78 -26.65 -0.15 -5.49
CA LYS A 78 -27.57 0.78 -6.17
C LYS A 78 -27.15 2.25 -6.03
N GLU A 79 -26.61 2.62 -4.87
CA GLU A 79 -26.16 3.98 -4.58
C GLU A 79 -24.87 4.32 -5.33
N VAL A 80 -23.89 3.40 -5.31
CA VAL A 80 -22.55 3.64 -5.84
C VAL A 80 -22.46 3.32 -7.33
N GLY A 81 -23.21 2.30 -7.80
CA GLY A 81 -23.12 1.78 -9.15
C GLY A 81 -22.03 0.72 -9.31
N PHE A 82 -21.86 0.23 -10.53
CA PHE A 82 -20.83 -0.72 -10.92
C PHE A 82 -19.76 -0.04 -11.78
N PRO A 83 -18.52 -0.57 -11.81
CA PRO A 83 -18.03 -1.79 -11.15
C PRO A 83 -17.76 -1.61 -9.66
N LEU A 84 -17.79 -2.72 -8.90
CA LEU A 84 -17.46 -2.79 -7.50
C LEU A 84 -16.32 -3.77 -7.27
N LEU A 85 -15.51 -3.52 -6.23
CA LEU A 85 -14.47 -4.41 -5.77
C LEU A 85 -14.93 -5.13 -4.50
N ILE A 86 -14.91 -6.46 -4.54
CA ILE A 86 -15.17 -7.33 -3.39
C ILE A 86 -13.83 -7.78 -2.84
N ARG A 87 -13.65 -7.69 -1.52
CA ARG A 87 -12.47 -8.22 -0.85
C ARG A 87 -12.80 -8.69 0.56
N PRO A 88 -12.24 -9.82 1.01
CA PRO A 88 -12.25 -10.18 2.42
C PRO A 88 -11.42 -9.14 3.20
N SER A 89 -11.86 -8.79 4.42
CA SER A 89 -11.15 -7.82 5.27
C SER A 89 -9.77 -8.30 5.72
N TYR A 90 -9.52 -9.59 5.64
CA TYR A 90 -8.29 -10.20 6.12
C TYR A 90 -7.84 -11.33 5.20
N VAL A 91 -7.20 -10.98 4.08
CA VAL A 91 -6.59 -11.96 3.17
C VAL A 91 -5.22 -11.45 2.75
N LEU A 92 -4.24 -12.33 2.83
CA LEU A 92 -2.90 -12.10 2.34
C LEU A 92 -2.91 -12.14 0.80
N SER A 93 -2.30 -11.14 0.17
CA SER A 93 -1.96 -11.13 -1.26
C SER A 93 -3.12 -11.10 -2.26
N GLY A 94 -4.25 -10.40 -1.97
CA GLY A 94 -5.34 -10.23 -2.94
C GLY A 94 -6.19 -11.47 -3.21
N ALA A 95 -5.89 -12.62 -2.59
CA ALA A 95 -6.66 -13.84 -2.77
C ALA A 95 -8.15 -13.63 -2.47
N ALA A 96 -9.02 -14.05 -3.40
CA ALA A 96 -10.46 -13.84 -3.39
C ALA A 96 -10.92 -12.37 -3.55
N MET A 97 -10.06 -11.47 -4.03
CA MET A 97 -10.48 -10.16 -4.51
C MET A 97 -11.07 -10.29 -5.92
N ASN A 98 -12.19 -9.62 -6.17
CA ASN A 98 -12.84 -9.65 -7.47
C ASN A 98 -13.48 -8.31 -7.81
N VAL A 99 -13.29 -7.87 -9.05
CA VAL A 99 -14.03 -6.75 -9.62
C VAL A 99 -15.29 -7.30 -10.27
N VAL A 100 -16.43 -6.75 -9.92
CA VAL A 100 -17.75 -7.20 -10.39
C VAL A 100 -18.47 -6.08 -11.13
N SER A 101 -19.05 -6.41 -12.27
CA SER A 101 -19.67 -5.45 -13.18
C SER A 101 -21.20 -5.44 -13.13
N ASN A 102 -21.80 -6.34 -12.36
CA ASN A 102 -23.25 -6.45 -12.25
C ASN A 102 -23.68 -7.19 -10.97
N ILE A 103 -24.98 -7.13 -10.68
CA ILE A 103 -25.56 -7.72 -9.46
C ILE A 103 -25.43 -9.26 -9.41
N THR A 104 -25.40 -9.93 -10.54
CA THR A 104 -25.28 -11.39 -10.61
C THR A 104 -23.89 -11.83 -10.19
N GLU A 105 -22.87 -11.17 -10.73
CA GLU A 105 -21.48 -11.37 -10.34
C GLU A 105 -21.27 -11.01 -8.86
N LEU A 106 -21.82 -9.87 -8.40
CA LEU A 106 -21.76 -9.46 -7.01
C LEU A 106 -22.25 -10.59 -6.09
N ASN A 107 -23.43 -11.13 -6.32
CA ASN A 107 -24.01 -12.18 -5.52
C ASN A 107 -23.19 -13.49 -5.56
N HIS A 108 -22.61 -13.82 -6.69
CA HIS A 108 -21.75 -15.00 -6.84
C HIS A 108 -20.47 -14.86 -6.02
N PHE A 109 -19.74 -13.78 -6.20
CA PHE A 109 -18.45 -13.59 -5.52
C PHE A 109 -18.58 -13.27 -4.04
N LEU A 110 -19.67 -12.65 -3.58
CA LEU A 110 -19.96 -12.50 -2.14
C LEU A 110 -20.08 -13.85 -1.44
N LYS A 111 -20.75 -14.83 -2.04
CA LYS A 111 -20.85 -16.18 -1.49
C LYS A 111 -19.49 -16.86 -1.41
N LEU A 112 -18.64 -16.70 -2.42
CA LEU A 112 -17.28 -17.24 -2.42
C LEU A 112 -16.41 -16.57 -1.34
N ALA A 113 -16.43 -15.25 -1.26
CA ALA A 113 -15.67 -14.48 -0.28
C ALA A 113 -16.08 -14.80 1.16
N ALA A 114 -17.38 -14.94 1.44
CA ALA A 114 -17.89 -15.34 2.75
C ALA A 114 -17.46 -16.77 3.16
N ASN A 115 -17.33 -17.68 2.20
CA ASN A 115 -16.83 -19.02 2.47
C ASN A 115 -15.33 -19.06 2.80
N VAL A 116 -14.55 -18.19 2.18
CA VAL A 116 -13.10 -18.08 2.43
C VAL A 116 -12.83 -17.34 3.76
N SER A 117 -13.62 -16.33 4.07
CA SER A 117 -13.43 -15.46 5.23
C SER A 117 -14.49 -15.69 6.31
N LYS A 118 -14.52 -16.90 6.87
CA LYS A 118 -15.51 -17.26 7.92
C LYS A 118 -15.40 -16.46 9.23
N LYS A 119 -14.26 -15.84 9.49
CA LYS A 119 -13.98 -15.13 10.75
C LYS A 119 -13.88 -13.60 10.58
N HIS A 120 -13.85 -13.12 9.36
CA HIS A 120 -13.65 -11.71 9.08
C HIS A 120 -14.68 -11.22 8.06
N PRO A 121 -15.18 -10.01 8.21
CA PRO A 121 -16.19 -9.49 7.30
C PRO A 121 -15.63 -9.34 5.87
N VAL A 122 -16.53 -9.33 4.90
CA VAL A 122 -16.23 -9.01 3.50
C VAL A 122 -16.52 -7.53 3.29
N VAL A 123 -15.65 -6.83 2.61
CA VAL A 123 -15.82 -5.42 2.25
C VAL A 123 -16.12 -5.32 0.75
N VAL A 124 -17.10 -4.50 0.42
CA VAL A 124 -17.39 -4.08 -0.95
C VAL A 124 -17.04 -2.61 -1.08
N SER A 125 -16.35 -2.23 -2.13
CA SER A 125 -15.97 -0.85 -2.37
C SER A 125 -16.17 -0.44 -3.83
N GLU A 126 -16.31 0.86 -4.04
CA GLU A 126 -16.26 1.49 -5.35
C GLU A 126 -14.96 1.08 -6.07
N PHE A 127 -15.06 0.66 -7.32
CA PHE A 127 -13.91 0.45 -8.20
C PHE A 127 -13.83 1.60 -9.20
N ILE A 128 -12.70 2.30 -9.23
CA ILE A 128 -12.54 3.50 -10.04
C ILE A 128 -11.77 3.14 -11.30
N GLU A 129 -12.51 2.97 -12.39
CA GLU A 129 -11.93 2.66 -13.69
C GLU A 129 -11.07 3.81 -14.24
N GLN A 130 -10.05 3.44 -15.01
CA GLN A 130 -9.15 4.38 -15.68
C GLN A 130 -8.45 5.37 -14.73
N ALA A 131 -8.41 5.07 -13.45
CA ALA A 131 -7.61 5.83 -12.51
C ALA A 131 -6.13 5.42 -12.61
N LYS A 132 -5.24 6.37 -12.42
CA LYS A 132 -3.82 6.11 -12.18
C LYS A 132 -3.65 5.61 -10.76
N GLU A 133 -2.85 4.59 -10.58
CA GLU A 133 -2.38 4.18 -9.28
C GLU A 133 -1.01 4.80 -9.02
N ILE A 134 -0.82 5.33 -7.82
CA ILE A 134 0.38 6.06 -7.44
C ILE A 134 0.82 5.60 -6.07
N GLU A 135 2.09 5.30 -5.93
CA GLU A 135 2.69 4.91 -4.66
C GLU A 135 3.48 6.07 -4.04
N PHE A 136 3.36 6.18 -2.74
CA PHE A 136 4.16 7.06 -1.91
C PHE A 136 4.97 6.21 -0.92
N ASP A 137 6.23 5.96 -1.25
CA ASP A 137 7.18 5.28 -0.37
C ASP A 137 7.94 6.31 0.46
N ALA A 138 7.96 6.13 1.77
CA ALA A 138 8.55 7.15 2.63
C ALA A 138 9.11 6.59 3.94
N VAL A 139 9.94 7.41 4.55
CA VAL A 139 10.46 7.22 5.90
C VAL A 139 10.02 8.40 6.76
N ALA A 140 9.47 8.12 7.94
CA ALA A 140 9.06 9.15 8.89
C ALA A 140 9.70 8.93 10.27
N ASP A 141 9.81 10.01 11.03
CA ASP A 141 10.22 10.05 12.42
C ASP A 141 9.12 10.74 13.23
N HIS A 142 8.46 9.97 14.12
CA HIS A 142 7.34 10.45 14.95
C HIS A 142 6.31 11.29 14.18
N GLY A 143 5.92 10.79 12.99
CA GLY A 143 4.96 11.44 12.11
C GLY A 143 5.54 12.52 11.19
N GLU A 144 6.78 12.91 11.34
CA GLU A 144 7.46 13.82 10.44
C GLU A 144 8.08 13.06 9.26
N VAL A 145 7.65 13.36 8.03
CA VAL A 145 8.21 12.73 6.82
C VAL A 145 9.63 13.26 6.57
N ILE A 146 10.61 12.37 6.65
CA ILE A 146 12.03 12.65 6.48
C ILE A 146 12.43 12.54 5.01
N ALA A 147 12.10 11.42 4.37
CA ALA A 147 12.38 11.15 2.95
C ALA A 147 11.16 10.52 2.29
N TYR A 148 10.97 10.78 0.99
CA TYR A 148 9.87 10.18 0.24
C TYR A 148 10.19 10.05 -1.24
N ALA A 149 9.54 9.09 -1.88
CA ALA A 149 9.49 8.88 -3.32
C ALA A 149 8.03 8.74 -3.76
N ILE A 150 7.69 9.28 -4.92
CA ILE A 150 6.37 9.11 -5.54
C ILE A 150 6.59 8.41 -6.88
N SER A 151 6.01 7.23 -7.04
CA SER A 151 6.06 6.42 -8.25
C SER A 151 4.66 6.30 -8.85
N GLU A 152 4.55 6.27 -10.18
CA GLU A 152 3.29 5.97 -10.86
C GLU A 152 3.31 4.57 -11.46
N HIS A 153 2.16 3.91 -11.49
CA HIS A 153 1.96 2.70 -12.27
C HIS A 153 1.79 3.05 -13.76
N ILE A 154 2.41 2.28 -14.64
CA ILE A 154 2.17 2.39 -16.08
C ILE A 154 0.75 1.92 -16.40
N GLU A 155 0.35 0.83 -15.77
CA GLU A 155 -0.99 0.27 -15.86
C GLU A 155 -2.01 1.16 -15.13
N PHE A 156 -3.29 1.05 -15.51
CA PHE A 156 -4.37 1.61 -14.74
C PHE A 156 -4.64 0.78 -13.49
N ALA A 157 -5.34 1.38 -12.53
CA ALA A 157 -5.74 0.73 -11.28
C ALA A 157 -6.48 -0.60 -11.52
N GLY A 158 -6.18 -1.57 -10.68
CA GLY A 158 -6.69 -2.94 -10.78
C GLY A 158 -5.59 -3.99 -11.02
N VAL A 159 -4.34 -3.56 -11.17
CA VAL A 159 -3.16 -4.43 -11.15
C VAL A 159 -2.51 -4.34 -9.77
N HIS A 160 -2.23 -5.49 -9.14
CA HIS A 160 -1.57 -5.49 -7.84
C HIS A 160 -0.22 -4.75 -7.88
N SER A 161 0.07 -3.91 -6.90
CA SER A 161 1.28 -3.06 -6.88
C SER A 161 2.60 -3.85 -6.99
N GLY A 162 2.61 -5.10 -6.51
CA GLY A 162 3.74 -6.01 -6.69
C GLY A 162 3.98 -6.43 -8.14
N ASP A 163 2.94 -6.44 -8.97
CA ASP A 163 2.96 -6.88 -10.36
C ASP A 163 3.01 -5.72 -11.36
N ALA A 164 2.61 -4.52 -10.93
CA ALA A 164 2.60 -3.33 -11.75
C ALA A 164 4.00 -2.86 -12.13
N THR A 165 4.10 -2.26 -13.32
CA THR A 165 5.29 -1.55 -13.77
C THR A 165 5.31 -0.16 -13.16
N LEU A 166 6.33 0.16 -12.36
CA LEU A 166 6.49 1.46 -11.72
C LEU A 166 7.45 2.35 -12.49
N VAL A 167 7.10 3.62 -12.61
CA VAL A 167 7.98 4.69 -13.11
C VAL A 167 8.27 5.69 -12.00
N PHE A 168 9.52 5.99 -11.80
CA PHE A 168 9.98 6.98 -10.82
C PHE A 168 11.03 7.93 -11.45
N PRO A 169 10.89 9.27 -11.32
CA PRO A 169 9.71 9.98 -10.80
C PRO A 169 8.51 9.88 -11.75
N PRO A 170 7.29 10.17 -11.28
CA PRO A 170 6.09 10.07 -12.09
C PRO A 170 6.17 10.98 -13.32
N GLN A 171 5.78 10.45 -14.50
CA GLN A 171 5.92 11.12 -15.80
C GLN A 171 4.58 11.66 -16.34
N LYS A 172 3.46 11.04 -15.96
CA LYS A 172 2.12 11.35 -16.46
C LYS A 172 1.14 11.71 -15.34
N VAL A 173 1.67 12.32 -14.27
CA VAL A 173 0.88 12.77 -13.12
C VAL A 173 0.98 14.29 -13.01
N TYR A 174 -0.16 14.97 -12.86
CA TYR A 174 -0.20 16.41 -12.71
C TYR A 174 0.55 16.87 -11.45
N PHE A 175 1.24 17.99 -11.54
CA PHE A 175 1.97 18.54 -10.39
C PHE A 175 1.07 18.81 -9.18
N GLU A 176 -0.17 19.26 -9.41
CA GLU A 176 -1.15 19.44 -8.33
C GLU A 176 -1.52 18.13 -7.66
N THR A 177 -1.62 17.02 -8.40
CA THR A 177 -1.82 15.68 -7.86
C THR A 177 -0.67 15.29 -6.93
N ILE A 178 0.59 15.52 -7.34
CA ILE A 178 1.78 15.28 -6.51
C ILE A 178 1.73 16.09 -5.22
N ARG A 179 1.35 17.37 -5.28
CA ARG A 179 1.20 18.23 -4.10
C ARG A 179 0.12 17.72 -3.13
N ARG A 180 -1.01 17.26 -3.65
CA ARG A 180 -2.09 16.66 -2.86
C ARG A 180 -1.66 15.38 -2.18
N ILE A 181 -1.03 14.46 -2.92
CA ILE A 181 -0.48 13.22 -2.37
C ILE A 181 0.48 13.52 -1.22
N LYS A 182 1.44 14.41 -1.44
CA LYS A 182 2.41 14.80 -0.40
C LYS A 182 1.73 15.38 0.85
N ARG A 183 0.71 16.23 0.69
CA ARG A 183 -0.04 16.80 1.81
C ARG A 183 -0.81 15.72 2.59
N ILE A 184 -1.53 14.85 1.88
CA ILE A 184 -2.30 13.75 2.48
C ILE A 184 -1.37 12.80 3.22
N SER A 185 -0.26 12.40 2.61
CA SER A 185 0.71 11.50 3.23
C SER A 185 1.29 12.06 4.51
N LYS A 186 1.56 13.37 4.57
CA LYS A 186 2.00 14.03 5.80
C LYS A 186 0.93 13.99 6.89
N GLN A 187 -0.34 14.23 6.55
CA GLN A 187 -1.44 14.19 7.51
C GLN A 187 -1.60 12.77 8.10
N ILE A 188 -1.54 11.73 7.25
CA ILE A 188 -1.61 10.33 7.68
C ILE A 188 -0.40 9.98 8.57
N ALA A 189 0.81 10.38 8.16
CA ALA A 189 2.01 10.10 8.93
C ALA A 189 1.95 10.74 10.33
N GLN A 190 1.47 11.97 10.43
CA GLN A 190 1.27 12.68 11.69
C GLN A 190 0.19 12.03 12.56
N GLU A 191 -0.96 11.69 11.99
CA GLU A 191 -2.07 11.06 12.72
C GLU A 191 -1.69 9.70 13.30
N LEU A 192 -0.94 8.90 12.53
CA LEU A 192 -0.47 7.58 12.96
C LEU A 192 0.86 7.63 13.73
N GLN A 193 1.48 8.80 13.89
CA GLN A 193 2.78 8.97 14.54
C GLN A 193 3.82 7.98 13.99
N ILE A 194 3.89 7.88 12.65
CA ILE A 194 4.72 6.88 11.96
C ILE A 194 6.19 7.09 12.31
N THR A 195 6.87 6.01 12.70
CA THR A 195 8.30 5.98 12.97
C THR A 195 8.93 4.81 12.22
N GLY A 196 9.66 5.10 11.16
CA GLY A 196 10.23 4.10 10.25
C GLY A 196 9.62 4.13 8.85
N PRO A 197 9.68 3.00 8.10
CA PRO A 197 9.24 2.94 6.72
C PRO A 197 7.73 2.81 6.60
N PHE A 198 7.15 3.42 5.56
CA PHE A 198 5.75 3.25 5.22
C PHE A 198 5.50 3.47 3.73
N ASN A 199 4.39 2.91 3.26
CA ASN A 199 3.90 3.06 1.90
C ASN A 199 2.43 3.44 1.93
N ILE A 200 2.02 4.40 1.09
CA ILE A 200 0.61 4.72 0.88
C ILE A 200 0.31 4.57 -0.61
N GLN A 201 -0.80 3.90 -0.90
CA GLN A 201 -1.31 3.75 -2.26
C GLN A 201 -2.48 4.71 -2.51
N PHE A 202 -2.44 5.35 -3.67
CA PHE A 202 -3.42 6.34 -4.09
C PHE A 202 -4.01 5.98 -5.45
N LEU A 203 -5.28 6.33 -5.62
CA LEU A 203 -5.89 6.47 -6.93
C LEU A 203 -5.98 7.93 -7.31
N ALA A 204 -5.61 8.25 -8.55
CA ALA A 204 -5.75 9.58 -9.10
C ALA A 204 -6.47 9.53 -10.45
N ARG A 205 -7.51 10.34 -10.56
CA ARG A 205 -8.19 10.61 -11.83
C ARG A 205 -8.26 12.12 -11.98
N ASP A 206 -7.61 12.65 -13.00
CA ASP A 206 -7.32 14.07 -13.11
C ASP A 206 -6.59 14.57 -11.84
N ASN A 207 -7.12 15.58 -11.15
CA ASN A 207 -6.58 16.04 -9.86
C ASN A 207 -7.33 15.51 -8.64
N PHE A 208 -8.28 14.58 -8.82
CA PHE A 208 -8.95 13.93 -7.70
C PHE A 208 -8.11 12.77 -7.20
N VAL A 209 -7.76 12.82 -5.92
CA VAL A 209 -6.91 11.83 -5.26
C VAL A 209 -7.71 11.13 -4.18
N LYS A 210 -7.69 9.80 -4.18
CA LYS A 210 -8.27 8.95 -3.14
C LYS A 210 -7.21 8.02 -2.57
N VAL A 211 -7.24 7.81 -1.26
CA VAL A 211 -6.34 6.86 -0.57
C VAL A 211 -6.94 5.46 -0.66
N ILE A 212 -6.12 4.46 -1.04
CA ILE A 212 -6.51 3.05 -1.02
C ILE A 212 -6.13 2.42 0.31
N GLU A 213 -4.85 2.50 0.67
CA GLU A 213 -4.30 1.85 1.86
C GLU A 213 -3.01 2.52 2.33
N CYS A 214 -2.65 2.26 3.59
CA CYS A 214 -1.39 2.66 4.18
C CYS A 214 -0.75 1.44 4.84
N ASN A 215 0.43 1.07 4.36
CA ASN A 215 1.22 -0.03 4.88
C ASN A 215 2.35 0.51 5.76
N LEU A 216 2.34 0.22 7.06
CA LEU A 216 3.36 0.69 8.00
C LEU A 216 4.58 -0.24 8.01
N ARG A 217 5.13 -0.46 6.84
CA ARG A 217 6.28 -1.31 6.57
C ARG A 217 6.96 -0.94 5.26
N ALA A 218 8.17 -1.43 5.05
CA ALA A 218 8.84 -1.31 3.76
C ALA A 218 8.05 -2.04 2.68
N SER A 219 7.81 -1.38 1.56
CA SER A 219 7.24 -1.94 0.34
C SER A 219 8.31 -2.67 -0.48
N ARG A 220 7.90 -3.42 -1.49
CA ARG A 220 8.83 -4.04 -2.46
C ARG A 220 9.58 -2.99 -3.30
N SER A 221 8.99 -1.81 -3.50
CA SER A 221 9.60 -0.70 -4.25
C SER A 221 10.68 0.06 -3.47
N PHE A 222 10.80 -0.09 -2.14
CA PHE A 222 11.81 0.62 -1.34
C PHE A 222 13.26 0.47 -1.87
N PRO A 223 13.75 -0.74 -2.19
CA PRO A 223 15.09 -0.89 -2.74
C PRO A 223 15.27 -0.21 -4.10
N PHE A 224 14.23 -0.24 -4.92
CA PHE A 224 14.22 0.40 -6.25
C PHE A 224 14.29 1.93 -6.12
N VAL A 225 13.39 2.56 -5.38
CA VAL A 225 13.38 4.02 -5.21
C VAL A 225 14.64 4.51 -4.50
N SER A 226 15.17 3.74 -3.56
CA SER A 226 16.44 4.05 -2.88
C SER A 226 17.60 4.14 -3.86
N LYS A 227 17.67 3.22 -4.82
CA LYS A 227 18.72 3.21 -5.85
C LYS A 227 18.55 4.35 -6.85
N VAL A 228 17.33 4.60 -7.30
CA VAL A 228 17.06 5.67 -8.26
C VAL A 228 17.35 7.05 -7.66
N LEU A 229 16.96 7.29 -6.40
CA LEU A 229 17.27 8.54 -5.68
C LEU A 229 18.73 8.63 -5.19
N ASN A 230 19.46 7.53 -5.21
CA ASN A 230 20.76 7.41 -4.51
C ASN A 230 20.66 7.82 -3.03
N GLN A 231 19.59 7.38 -2.35
CA GLN A 231 19.32 7.60 -0.94
C GLN A 231 18.87 6.29 -0.31
N ASN A 232 19.56 5.82 0.71
CA ASN A 232 19.26 4.53 1.34
C ASN A 232 18.09 4.66 2.34
N PHE A 233 16.87 4.51 1.86
CA PHE A 233 15.65 4.59 2.69
C PHE A 233 15.61 3.53 3.79
N ILE A 234 16.17 2.34 3.54
CA ILE A 234 16.22 1.26 4.55
C ILE A 234 17.17 1.63 5.69
N GLU A 235 18.33 2.20 5.38
CA GLU A 235 19.26 2.68 6.39
C GLU A 235 18.65 3.80 7.23
N MET A 236 18.09 4.82 6.58
CA MET A 236 17.39 5.92 7.28
C MET A 236 16.27 5.40 8.19
N ALA A 237 15.44 4.51 7.70
CA ALA A 237 14.36 3.90 8.49
C ALA A 237 14.91 3.11 9.68
N THR A 238 15.98 2.34 9.49
CA THR A 238 16.61 1.56 10.56
C THR A 238 17.20 2.46 11.64
N GLN A 239 17.90 3.51 11.24
CA GLN A 239 18.46 4.50 12.19
C GLN A 239 17.35 5.16 13.02
N ILE A 240 16.28 5.62 12.37
CA ILE A 240 15.13 6.23 13.06
C ILE A 240 14.48 5.26 14.04
N MET A 241 14.23 4.01 13.63
CA MET A 241 13.64 2.98 14.51
C MET A 241 14.54 2.64 15.71
N LEU A 242 15.85 2.86 15.59
CA LEU A 242 16.81 2.70 16.70
C LEU A 242 16.97 4.00 17.53
N GLY A 243 16.20 5.04 17.25
CA GLY A 243 16.27 6.33 17.95
C GLY A 243 17.47 7.19 17.55
N ILE A 244 18.09 6.91 16.40
CA ILE A 244 19.22 7.69 15.86
C ILE A 244 18.63 8.79 14.99
N HIS A 245 19.03 10.03 15.24
CA HIS A 245 18.59 11.18 14.45
C HIS A 245 19.09 11.09 12.99
N VAL A 246 18.18 11.32 12.04
CA VAL A 246 18.48 11.36 10.61
C VAL A 246 18.11 12.71 10.06
N GLU A 247 19.07 13.39 9.42
CA GLU A 247 18.79 14.65 8.72
C GLU A 247 17.98 14.41 7.45
N LYS A 248 17.11 15.36 7.12
CA LYS A 248 16.36 15.32 5.85
C LYS A 248 17.32 15.44 4.67
N PRO A 249 17.20 14.54 3.69
CA PRO A 249 17.97 14.67 2.46
C PRO A 249 17.69 15.99 1.77
N SER A 250 18.75 16.62 1.25
CA SER A 250 18.64 17.87 0.46
C SER A 250 18.03 17.63 -0.92
N LYS A 251 18.29 16.44 -1.51
CA LYS A 251 17.76 16.06 -2.83
C LYS A 251 16.38 15.44 -2.72
N THR A 252 15.52 15.81 -3.65
CA THR A 252 14.16 15.29 -3.80
C THR A 252 13.96 14.64 -5.17
N LEU A 253 12.79 14.08 -5.42
CA LEU A 253 12.43 13.52 -6.72
C LEU A 253 12.49 14.54 -7.89
N PHE A 254 12.53 15.83 -7.61
CA PHE A 254 12.64 16.89 -8.62
C PHE A 254 14.09 17.25 -8.96
N ASP A 255 15.06 16.71 -8.25
CA ASP A 255 16.48 17.03 -8.39
C ASP A 255 17.26 15.95 -9.15
N ILE A 256 16.56 14.94 -9.70
CA ILE A 256 17.16 13.87 -10.49
C ILE A 256 16.91 14.10 -11.99
N ASP A 257 17.91 13.78 -12.79
CA ASP A 257 17.95 13.96 -14.24
C ASP A 257 17.76 12.64 -15.03
N HIS A 258 17.37 11.59 -14.34
CA HIS A 258 17.19 10.26 -14.90
C HIS A 258 15.87 9.65 -14.42
N ILE A 259 15.47 8.56 -15.05
CA ILE A 259 14.21 7.85 -14.77
C ILE A 259 14.55 6.41 -14.38
N GLY A 260 13.85 5.92 -13.38
CA GLY A 260 13.84 4.50 -13.04
C GLY A 260 12.55 3.83 -13.49
N ILE A 261 12.63 2.62 -14.00
CA ILE A 261 11.49 1.74 -14.29
C ILE A 261 11.70 0.44 -13.53
N LYS A 262 10.70 0.03 -12.76
CA LYS A 262 10.63 -1.28 -12.12
C LYS A 262 9.63 -2.13 -12.87
N ALA A 263 10.07 -3.26 -13.41
CA ALA A 263 9.20 -4.26 -14.02
C ALA A 263 9.17 -5.54 -13.20
N SER A 264 8.02 -6.21 -13.17
CA SER A 264 7.83 -7.45 -12.44
C SER A 264 8.39 -8.65 -13.22
N GLN A 265 8.92 -9.62 -12.49
CA GLN A 265 9.42 -10.89 -13.01
C GLN A 265 8.46 -12.02 -12.64
N PHE A 266 8.12 -12.85 -13.61
CA PHE A 266 7.25 -14.02 -13.45
C PHE A 266 8.00 -15.29 -13.77
N SER A 267 8.13 -16.20 -12.81
CA SER A 267 8.78 -17.50 -13.00
C SER A 267 7.75 -18.58 -13.34
N PHE A 268 7.14 -18.49 -14.53
CA PHE A 268 6.10 -19.45 -14.96
C PHE A 268 6.55 -20.92 -14.97
N SER A 269 7.85 -21.17 -15.15
CA SER A 269 8.43 -22.51 -15.03
C SER A 269 8.34 -23.09 -13.62
N ARG A 270 8.24 -22.23 -12.59
CA ARG A 270 8.10 -22.63 -11.18
C ARG A 270 6.67 -22.54 -10.67
N LEU A 271 5.85 -21.69 -11.29
CA LEU A 271 4.47 -21.45 -10.94
C LEU A 271 3.55 -22.15 -11.94
N THR A 272 3.46 -23.47 -11.84
CA THR A 272 2.50 -24.25 -12.64
C THR A 272 1.08 -23.73 -12.37
N LYS A 273 0.35 -23.33 -13.43
CA LYS A 273 -0.98 -22.73 -13.41
C LYS A 273 -1.05 -21.26 -12.98
N ALA A 274 0.06 -20.52 -12.92
CA ALA A 274 -0.01 -19.07 -12.75
C ALA A 274 -0.66 -18.43 -13.99
N ASP A 275 -1.61 -17.55 -13.75
CA ASP A 275 -2.23 -16.76 -14.82
C ASP A 275 -1.26 -15.63 -15.23
N PRO A 276 -0.90 -15.49 -16.51
CA PRO A 276 -0.09 -14.38 -16.99
C PRO A 276 -0.83 -13.05 -17.07
N VAL A 277 -2.15 -13.04 -16.85
CA VAL A 277 -2.96 -11.82 -16.87
C VAL A 277 -2.76 -11.07 -15.56
N LEU A 278 -2.33 -9.80 -15.67
CA LEU A 278 -2.19 -8.90 -14.53
C LEU A 278 -3.58 -8.59 -13.95
N GLY A 279 -3.70 -8.68 -12.63
CA GLY A 279 -4.94 -8.45 -11.93
C GLY A 279 -4.72 -7.98 -10.49
N VAL A 280 -5.76 -8.07 -9.69
CA VAL A 280 -5.73 -7.64 -8.28
C VAL A 280 -4.94 -8.57 -7.38
N ASP A 281 -4.68 -9.81 -7.82
CA ASP A 281 -3.85 -10.79 -7.13
C ASP A 281 -2.39 -10.68 -7.55
N MET A 282 -1.47 -10.81 -6.59
CA MET A 282 -0.03 -10.79 -6.87
C MET A 282 0.46 -12.16 -7.34
N ALA A 283 1.00 -12.22 -8.56
CA ALA A 283 1.57 -13.43 -9.14
C ALA A 283 3.09 -13.35 -9.41
N SER A 284 3.69 -12.16 -9.32
CA SER A 284 5.12 -11.95 -9.58
C SER A 284 6.01 -12.64 -8.55
N THR A 285 7.17 -13.12 -9.01
CA THR A 285 8.17 -13.83 -8.21
C THR A 285 9.43 -13.01 -7.93
N GLY A 286 9.54 -11.84 -8.52
CA GLY A 286 10.66 -10.92 -8.38
C GLY A 286 10.44 -9.66 -9.18
N GLU A 287 11.46 -8.84 -9.28
CA GLU A 287 11.41 -7.57 -9.99
C GLU A 287 12.78 -7.18 -10.56
N VAL A 288 12.76 -6.39 -11.62
CA VAL A 288 13.93 -5.83 -12.29
C VAL A 288 13.79 -4.31 -12.30
N GLY A 289 14.85 -3.60 -11.92
CA GLY A 289 14.91 -2.15 -12.01
C GLY A 289 15.89 -1.72 -13.11
N CYS A 290 15.44 -0.80 -13.97
CA CYS A 290 16.27 -0.15 -14.98
C CYS A 290 16.37 1.34 -14.67
N ILE A 291 17.50 1.97 -15.05
CA ILE A 291 17.71 3.42 -14.93
C ILE A 291 18.20 3.92 -16.28
N GLY A 292 17.59 4.98 -16.80
CA GLY A 292 17.95 5.61 -18.07
C GLY A 292 17.66 7.10 -18.08
N MET A 293 18.04 7.78 -19.15
CA MET A 293 17.91 9.24 -19.27
C MET A 293 16.54 9.69 -19.75
N GLY A 294 15.73 8.81 -20.34
CA GLY A 294 14.42 9.14 -20.89
C GLY A 294 13.42 8.00 -20.73
N TYR A 295 12.13 8.37 -20.63
CA TYR A 295 11.02 7.44 -20.42
C TYR A 295 10.91 6.33 -21.48
N TYR A 296 11.29 6.61 -22.73
CA TYR A 296 11.22 5.64 -23.82
C TYR A 296 12.54 4.87 -24.05
N GLU A 297 13.59 5.25 -23.34
CA GLU A 297 14.92 4.64 -23.46
C GLU A 297 15.23 3.70 -22.29
N THR A 298 14.48 3.85 -21.19
CA THR A 298 14.62 3.03 -19.98
C THR A 298 13.74 1.79 -20.06
#